data_271b888b69c8af917e8d62ac3b4e17c0
#
_entry.id   271b888b69c8af917e8d62ac3b4e17c0
#
_cell.length_a   1.000
_cell.length_b   1.000
_cell.length_c   1.000
_cell.angle_alpha   90.00
_cell.angle_beta   90.00
_cell.angle_gamma   90.00
#
_symmetry.space_group_name_H-M   'P 1'
#
loop_
_entity.id
_entity.type
_entity.pdbx_description
1 polymer ?
#
loop_
_entity_poly.entity_id
_entity_poly.type
_entity_poly.pdbx_seq_one_letter_code
_entity_poly.pdbx_strand_id
1 'polypeptide(L)'
;MGYIMGCVQPKDEYQEAAMHGYDDDKAKVIARLRRIEGQVHAITQMVEDDKYCIDVLTQISASNSALKSVALILLDDHLNHCVRQAAVQGGEVADSKLEEASAAIARLVRS
;
A
#
# COMPACT_ATOMS: atom_id res chain seq x y z
N MET A 1 2.59 -10.68 -4.11
CA MET A 1 2.69 -9.88 -3.14
C MET A 1 1.85 -10.02 -1.95
N GLY A 2 1.15 -10.92 -1.63
CA GLY A 2 0.28 -11.02 -0.50
C GLY A 2 0.88 -10.61 0.82
N TYR A 3 2.16 -10.35 0.84
CA TYR A 3 2.77 -10.03 2.10
C TYR A 3 2.44 -8.64 2.59
N ILE A 4 1.70 -7.88 1.87
CA ILE A 4 1.17 -6.65 2.41
C ILE A 4 0.35 -6.95 3.63
N MET A 5 -0.29 -8.08 3.61
CA MET A 5 -1.05 -8.53 4.75
C MET A 5 -0.30 -9.60 5.49
N GLY A 6 1.00 -9.51 5.43
CA GLY A 6 1.86 -10.54 5.90
C GLY A 6 1.90 -10.71 7.38
N CYS A 7 1.38 -9.76 8.14
CA CYS A 7 1.32 -9.93 9.58
C CYS A 7 0.38 -11.06 9.95
N VAL A 8 -0.51 -11.38 9.06
CA VAL A 8 -1.43 -12.49 9.23
C VAL A 8 -0.96 -13.57 8.31
N GLN A 9 -0.14 -14.43 8.78
CA GLN A 9 0.47 -15.43 7.95
C GLN A 9 -0.52 -16.11 7.05
N PRO A 10 -0.05 -16.74 6.01
CA PRO A 10 -0.90 -17.26 4.95
C PRO A 10 -1.79 -18.37 5.35
N LYS A 11 -2.42 -18.27 6.44
CA LYS A 11 -3.46 -19.19 6.79
C LYS A 11 -4.76 -18.62 6.32
N ASP A 12 -5.49 -19.38 5.59
CA ASP A 12 -6.71 -18.88 4.98
C ASP A 12 -7.64 -18.25 5.98
N GLU A 13 -7.74 -18.87 7.14
CA GLU A 13 -8.61 -18.36 8.17
C GLU A 13 -8.19 -16.99 8.64
N TYR A 14 -6.89 -16.83 8.84
CA TYR A 14 -6.37 -15.55 9.26
C TYR A 14 -6.56 -14.51 8.18
N GLN A 15 -6.36 -14.91 6.95
CA GLN A 15 -6.52 -13.97 5.86
C GLN A 15 -7.95 -13.50 5.78
N GLU A 16 -8.89 -14.39 5.95
CA GLU A 16 -10.29 -13.99 5.94
C GLU A 16 -10.60 -13.05 7.08
N ALA A 17 -10.11 -13.36 8.26
CA ALA A 17 -10.36 -12.51 9.41
C ALA A 17 -9.74 -11.14 9.21
N ALA A 18 -8.50 -11.10 8.71
CA ALA A 18 -7.83 -9.84 8.46
C ALA A 18 -8.55 -9.05 7.38
N MET A 19 -9.06 -9.74 6.37
CA MET A 19 -9.72 -9.08 5.27
C MET A 19 -11.09 -8.56 5.63
N HIS A 20 -11.70 -9.06 6.69
CA HIS A 20 -12.99 -8.52 7.11
C HIS A 20 -12.91 -7.03 7.41
N GLY A 21 -11.91 -6.63 8.17
CA GLY A 21 -11.73 -5.21 8.43
C GLY A 21 -11.17 -4.44 7.26
N TYR A 22 -10.75 -5.16 6.23
CA TYR A 22 -10.09 -4.61 5.08
C TYR A 22 -11.00 -4.57 3.86
N ASP A 23 -12.11 -5.30 3.91
CA ASP A 23 -12.96 -5.48 2.75
C ASP A 23 -13.47 -4.17 2.18
N ASP A 24 -13.88 -3.24 3.04
CA ASP A 24 -14.40 -1.97 2.58
C ASP A 24 -13.35 -1.19 1.82
N ASP A 25 -12.10 -1.25 2.27
CA ASP A 25 -11.04 -0.52 1.63
C ASP A 25 -10.49 -1.26 0.43
N LYS A 26 -10.67 -2.57 0.37
CA LYS A 26 -10.12 -3.36 -0.72
C LYS A 26 -10.64 -2.89 -2.07
N ALA A 27 -11.95 -2.70 -2.18
CA ALA A 27 -12.52 -2.24 -3.44
C ALA A 27 -12.03 -0.85 -3.80
N LYS A 28 -11.92 0.02 -2.80
CA LYS A 28 -11.41 1.37 -3.04
C LYS A 28 -9.95 1.34 -3.48
N VAL A 29 -9.15 0.51 -2.84
CA VAL A 29 -7.74 0.38 -3.18
C VAL A 29 -7.58 -0.12 -4.60
N ILE A 30 -8.34 -1.15 -4.97
CA ILE A 30 -8.28 -1.69 -6.32
C ILE A 30 -8.69 -0.64 -7.35
N ALA A 31 -9.76 0.10 -7.06
CA ALA A 31 -10.21 1.14 -7.98
C ALA A 31 -9.14 2.22 -8.18
N ARG A 32 -8.49 2.61 -7.10
CA ARG A 32 -7.42 3.61 -7.17
C ARG A 32 -6.22 3.08 -7.95
N LEU A 33 -5.86 1.82 -7.72
CA LEU A 33 -4.74 1.23 -8.44
C LEU A 33 -5.03 1.11 -9.93
N ARG A 34 -6.27 0.78 -10.30
CA ARG A 34 -6.62 0.71 -11.72
C ARG A 34 -6.54 2.09 -12.36
N ARG A 35 -6.92 3.11 -11.63
CA ARG A 35 -6.78 4.47 -12.15
C ARG A 35 -5.32 4.82 -12.34
N ILE A 36 -4.48 4.42 -11.40
CA ILE A 36 -3.03 4.66 -11.51
C ILE A 36 -2.45 3.89 -12.68
N GLU A 37 -2.91 2.67 -12.91
CA GLU A 37 -2.50 1.91 -14.10
C GLU A 37 -2.78 2.71 -15.38
N GLY A 38 -3.97 3.30 -15.44
CA GLY A 38 -4.32 4.12 -16.58
C GLY A 38 -3.42 5.34 -16.72
N GLN A 39 -3.07 5.96 -15.60
CA GLN A 39 -2.15 7.10 -15.62
C GLN A 39 -0.77 6.70 -16.11
N VAL A 40 -0.28 5.54 -15.68
CA VAL A 40 1.02 5.06 -16.13
C VAL A 40 0.98 4.75 -17.62
N HIS A 41 -0.11 4.15 -18.08
CA HIS A 41 -0.28 3.89 -19.51
C HIS A 41 -0.24 5.20 -20.31
N ALA A 42 -0.92 6.24 -19.81
CA ALA A 42 -0.91 7.54 -20.47
C ALA A 42 0.48 8.15 -20.50
N ILE A 43 1.25 7.98 -19.43
CA ILE A 43 2.62 8.45 -19.39
C ILE A 43 3.46 7.75 -20.46
N THR A 44 3.28 6.44 -20.59
CA THR A 44 3.98 5.71 -21.64
C THR A 44 3.69 6.29 -23.01
N GLN A 45 2.43 6.59 -23.28
CA GLN A 45 2.05 7.17 -24.55
C GLN A 45 2.63 8.57 -24.74
N MET A 46 2.71 9.35 -23.67
CA MET A 46 3.32 10.66 -23.73
C MET A 46 4.78 10.56 -24.17
N VAL A 47 5.48 9.59 -23.63
CA VAL A 47 6.88 9.39 -24.01
C VAL A 47 6.99 8.92 -25.45
N GLU A 48 6.11 8.01 -25.85
CA GLU A 48 6.10 7.53 -27.23
C GLU A 48 5.82 8.65 -28.22
N ASP A 49 5.00 9.62 -27.82
CA ASP A 49 4.62 10.74 -28.67
C ASP A 49 5.55 11.92 -28.51
N ASP A 50 6.66 11.76 -27.81
CA ASP A 50 7.65 12.81 -27.62
C ASP A 50 7.08 14.09 -27.01
N LYS A 51 6.18 13.91 -26.04
CA LYS A 51 5.61 15.07 -25.35
C LYS A 51 6.69 15.78 -24.54
N TYR A 52 6.41 17.03 -24.25
CA TYR A 52 7.35 17.87 -23.52
C TYR A 52 7.72 17.23 -22.19
N CYS A 53 9.01 17.16 -21.93
CA CYS A 53 9.59 16.45 -20.81
C CYS A 53 9.00 16.89 -19.46
N ILE A 54 8.81 18.18 -19.28
CA ILE A 54 8.28 18.69 -18.01
C ILE A 54 6.85 18.21 -17.79
N ASP A 55 6.06 18.13 -18.85
CA ASP A 55 4.69 17.62 -18.73
C ASP A 55 4.70 16.15 -18.31
N VAL A 56 5.62 15.37 -18.86
CA VAL A 56 5.76 13.96 -18.49
C VAL A 56 6.13 13.86 -17.02
N LEU A 57 7.08 14.64 -16.57
CA LEU A 57 7.50 14.63 -15.18
C LEU A 57 6.37 15.01 -14.23
N THR A 58 5.54 15.95 -14.65
CA THR A 58 4.39 16.36 -13.86
C THR A 58 3.42 15.20 -13.67
N GLN A 59 3.18 14.44 -14.74
CA GLN A 59 2.30 13.28 -14.65
C GLN A 59 2.90 12.18 -13.79
N ILE A 60 4.20 11.98 -13.87
CA ILE A 60 4.87 11.02 -13.00
C ILE A 60 4.71 11.41 -11.55
N SER A 61 4.88 12.69 -11.25
CA SER A 61 4.73 13.18 -9.88
C SER A 61 3.31 12.94 -9.36
N ALA A 62 2.31 13.16 -10.21
CA ALA A 62 0.92 12.93 -9.83
C ALA A 62 0.67 11.45 -9.54
N SER A 63 1.20 10.56 -10.38
CA SER A 63 1.04 9.12 -10.19
C SER A 63 1.75 8.67 -8.92
N ASN A 64 2.90 9.24 -8.64
CA ASN A 64 3.65 8.95 -7.44
C ASN A 64 2.85 9.31 -6.20
N SER A 65 2.24 10.49 -6.20
CA SER A 65 1.41 10.93 -5.08
C SER A 65 0.21 10.01 -4.89
N ALA A 66 -0.40 9.58 -5.99
CA ALA A 66 -1.53 8.68 -5.92
C ALA A 66 -1.12 7.33 -5.33
N LEU A 67 0.05 6.83 -5.71
CA LEU A 67 0.56 5.58 -5.13
C LEU A 67 0.83 5.72 -3.65
N LYS A 68 1.37 6.85 -3.23
CA LYS A 68 1.61 7.09 -1.81
C LYS A 68 0.31 7.10 -1.03
N SER A 69 -0.74 7.66 -1.60
CA SER A 69 -2.04 7.65 -0.94
C SER A 69 -2.55 6.22 -0.74
N VAL A 70 -2.38 5.37 -1.75
CA VAL A 70 -2.77 3.97 -1.62
C VAL A 70 -1.93 3.29 -0.54
N ALA A 71 -0.63 3.57 -0.54
CA ALA A 71 0.26 2.99 0.46
C ALA A 71 -0.17 3.37 1.87
N LEU A 72 -0.60 4.61 2.07
CA LEU A 72 -1.05 5.06 3.37
C LEU A 72 -2.32 4.36 3.82
N ILE A 73 -3.24 4.10 2.90
CA ILE A 73 -4.45 3.36 3.23
C ILE A 73 -4.08 1.94 3.67
N LEU A 74 -3.19 1.30 2.94
CA LEU A 74 -2.76 -0.06 3.27
C LEU A 74 -2.02 -0.10 4.60
N LEU A 75 -1.18 0.89 4.83
CA LEU A 75 -0.45 0.97 6.08
C LEU A 75 -1.40 1.16 7.25
N ASP A 76 -2.39 2.03 7.09
CA ASP A 76 -3.37 2.27 8.13
C ASP A 76 -4.13 0.99 8.47
N ASP A 77 -4.54 0.24 7.46
CA ASP A 77 -5.21 -1.03 7.68
C ASP A 77 -4.30 -2.02 8.39
N HIS A 78 -3.03 -2.05 8.00
CA HIS A 78 -2.06 -2.92 8.63
C HIS A 78 -1.91 -2.60 10.11
N LEU A 79 -1.79 -1.32 10.43
CA LEU A 79 -1.66 -0.89 11.82
C LEU A 79 -2.90 -1.24 12.63
N ASN A 80 -4.07 -1.03 12.03
CA ASN A 80 -5.31 -1.25 12.75
C ASN A 80 -5.61 -2.72 12.98
N HIS A 81 -5.19 -3.58 12.07
CA HIS A 81 -5.58 -4.98 12.16
C HIS A 81 -4.44 -5.88 12.62
N CYS A 82 -3.28 -5.72 12.04
CA CYS A 82 -2.18 -6.64 12.31
C CYS A 82 -1.35 -6.23 13.51
N VAL A 83 -0.98 -4.98 13.57
CA VAL A 83 -0.15 -4.50 14.67
C VAL A 83 -0.93 -4.50 15.97
N ARG A 84 -2.20 -4.11 15.89
CA ARG A 84 -3.06 -4.11 17.05
C ARG A 84 -3.22 -5.52 17.62
N GLN A 85 -3.42 -6.51 16.76
CA GLN A 85 -3.52 -7.89 17.20
C GLN A 85 -2.23 -8.34 17.87
N ALA A 86 -1.11 -7.97 17.28
CA ALA A 86 0.19 -8.33 17.85
C ALA A 86 0.38 -7.66 19.20
N ALA A 87 -0.07 -6.44 19.36
CA ALA A 87 0.05 -5.72 20.63
C ALA A 87 -0.73 -6.42 21.73
N VAL A 88 -1.89 -6.98 21.38
CA VAL A 88 -2.68 -7.74 22.35
C VAL A 88 -1.92 -8.97 22.82
N GLN A 89 -1.20 -9.63 21.93
CA GLN A 89 -0.39 -10.77 22.30
C GLN A 89 0.83 -10.38 23.13
N GLY A 90 1.35 -9.19 22.89
CA GLY A 90 2.47 -8.67 23.68
C GLY A 90 3.80 -9.32 23.36
N GLY A 91 4.81 -8.92 24.12
CA GLY A 91 6.13 -9.52 24.05
C GLY A 91 6.82 -9.35 22.71
N GLU A 92 7.53 -10.39 22.30
CA GLU A 92 8.32 -10.33 21.07
C GLU A 92 7.47 -10.16 19.83
N VAL A 93 6.26 -10.69 19.85
CA VAL A 93 5.36 -10.56 18.71
C VAL A 93 5.04 -9.09 18.48
N ALA A 94 4.69 -8.38 19.55
CA ALA A 94 4.39 -6.96 19.46
C ALA A 94 5.60 -6.17 18.99
N ASP A 95 6.77 -6.45 19.57
CA ASP A 95 7.99 -5.74 19.21
C ASP A 95 8.34 -5.95 17.75
N SER A 96 8.24 -7.20 17.30
CA SER A 96 8.56 -7.55 15.92
C SER A 96 7.65 -6.81 14.94
N LYS A 97 6.36 -6.76 15.23
CA LYS A 97 5.41 -6.10 14.32
C LYS A 97 5.56 -4.58 14.33
N LEU A 98 5.92 -4.03 15.47
CA LEU A 98 6.18 -2.59 15.54
C LEU A 98 7.43 -2.22 14.76
N GLU A 99 8.48 -3.04 14.85
CA GLU A 99 9.68 -2.80 14.06
C GLU A 99 9.39 -2.89 12.57
N GLU A 100 8.62 -3.88 12.19
CA GLU A 100 8.23 -4.08 10.81
C GLU A 100 7.48 -2.86 10.28
N ALA A 101 6.52 -2.36 11.06
CA ALA A 101 5.74 -1.19 10.68
C ALA A 101 6.62 0.04 10.58
N SER A 102 7.53 0.21 11.53
CA SER A 102 8.44 1.36 11.51
C SER A 102 9.32 1.34 10.27
N ALA A 103 9.83 0.17 9.91
CA ALA A 103 10.66 0.05 8.72
C ALA A 103 9.86 0.37 7.46
N ALA A 104 8.61 -0.07 7.41
CA ALA A 104 7.75 0.21 6.27
C ALA A 104 7.47 1.70 6.13
N ILE A 105 7.22 2.37 7.26
CA ILE A 105 6.99 3.81 7.26
C ILE A 105 8.23 4.53 6.76
N ALA A 106 9.39 4.13 7.24
CA ALA A 106 10.63 4.77 6.82
C ALA A 106 10.85 4.63 5.32
N ARG A 107 10.56 3.46 4.76
CA ARG A 107 10.67 3.27 3.31
C ARG A 107 9.71 4.17 2.56
N LEU A 108 8.50 4.29 3.04
CA LEU A 108 7.48 5.10 2.38
C LEU A 108 7.87 6.58 2.40
N VAL A 109 8.40 7.04 3.52
CA VAL A 109 8.81 8.44 3.64
C VAL A 109 9.96 8.75 2.70
N ARG A 110 10.90 7.80 2.54
CA ARG A 110 12.04 8.03 1.66
C ARG A 110 11.68 7.98 0.18
N SER A 111 10.59 7.35 -0.15
CA SER A 111 10.20 7.28 -1.55
C SER A 111 9.49 8.57 -1.96
#